data_a0a8b31b4402043bfbbfb31aed8ca7b1
#
_entry.id   a0a8b31b4402043bfbbfb31aed8ca7b1
#
_cell.length_a   1.000
_cell.length_b   1.000
_cell.length_c   1.000
_cell.angle_alpha   90.00
_cell.angle_beta   90.00
_cell.angle_gamma   90.00
#
_symmetry.space_group_name_H-M   'P 1'
#
loop_
_entity.id
_entity.type
_entity.pdbx_description
1 polymer ?
#
loop_
_entity_poly.entity_id
_entity_poly.type
_entity_poly.pdbx_seq_one_letter_code
_entity_poly.pdbx_strand_id
1 'polypeptide(L)'
;MVEVQQQKTKTKKEELEAKYGTRYCDFIRLPYYDSVRFAIVDPMHNLFLGTAKRMIKIWKDLDFLNTNTLKMIQERVDKASVPSDVGKLPGKIDKFSFDGFTADELKNWTLLFSLYALKGILPSEHLECWRLFVIACRYLTNHSITIHDLDISHAFLVRFCQRFEVLYGKNMVTINMHLHGHLKECVNDYGPIYSFWCFSFERYNGLLGKYPTNKKNI
;
A
#
# COMPACT_ATOMS: atom_id res chain seq x y z
N MET A 1 12.14 -6.13 -22.56
CA MET A 1 12.34 -4.69 -22.81
C MET A 1 13.09 -4.39 -24.10
N VAL A 2 14.16 -5.13 -24.43
CA VAL A 2 14.89 -4.98 -25.73
C VAL A 2 13.97 -5.20 -26.94
N GLU A 3 13.11 -6.21 -26.91
CA GLU A 3 12.12 -6.46 -27.98
C GLU A 3 11.14 -5.31 -28.17
N VAL A 4 10.73 -4.63 -27.08
CA VAL A 4 9.83 -3.46 -27.12
C VAL A 4 10.52 -2.27 -27.79
N GLN A 5 11.81 -2.06 -27.49
CA GLN A 5 12.61 -0.98 -28.09
C GLN A 5 12.79 -1.16 -29.61
N GLN A 6 12.90 -2.39 -30.10
CA GLN A 6 13.13 -2.70 -31.50
C GLN A 6 11.90 -2.55 -32.40
N GLN A 7 10.72 -2.31 -31.81
CA GLN A 7 9.48 -2.17 -32.59
C GLN A 7 9.42 -0.84 -33.33
N LYS A 8 9.15 -0.89 -34.61
CA LYS A 8 9.06 0.29 -35.48
C LYS A 8 7.71 1.02 -35.41
N THR A 9 6.66 0.36 -34.91
CA THR A 9 5.32 0.94 -34.85
C THR A 9 4.85 1.06 -33.41
N LYS A 10 4.14 2.16 -33.11
CA LYS A 10 3.55 2.44 -31.78
C LYS A 10 2.64 1.31 -31.32
N THR A 11 1.78 0.80 -32.20
CA THR A 11 0.81 -0.27 -31.90
C THR A 11 1.50 -1.56 -31.46
N LYS A 12 2.53 -2.03 -32.19
CA LYS A 12 3.28 -3.23 -31.80
C LYS A 12 4.05 -3.07 -30.49
N LYS A 13 4.52 -1.85 -30.22
CA LYS A 13 5.16 -1.53 -28.94
C LYS A 13 4.16 -1.65 -27.80
N GLU A 14 2.97 -1.05 -27.94
CA GLU A 14 1.89 -1.10 -26.93
C GLU A 14 1.39 -2.53 -26.71
N GLU A 15 1.28 -3.35 -27.75
CA GLU A 15 0.91 -4.78 -27.64
C GLU A 15 1.93 -5.58 -26.83
N LEU A 16 3.23 -5.36 -27.07
CA LEU A 16 4.29 -6.04 -26.30
C LEU A 16 4.37 -5.54 -24.86
N GLU A 17 4.21 -4.22 -24.63
CA GLU A 17 4.15 -3.64 -23.32
C GLU A 17 2.98 -4.21 -22.50
N ALA A 18 1.81 -4.35 -23.11
CA ALA A 18 0.65 -4.99 -22.49
C ALA A 18 0.87 -6.48 -22.20
N LYS A 19 1.47 -7.21 -23.17
CA LYS A 19 1.76 -8.64 -23.04
C LYS A 19 2.72 -8.95 -21.88
N TYR A 20 3.75 -8.13 -21.70
CA TYR A 20 4.79 -8.36 -20.68
C TYR A 20 4.57 -7.53 -19.41
N GLY A 21 3.56 -6.66 -19.37
CA GLY A 21 3.30 -5.78 -18.22
C GLY A 21 4.42 -4.75 -17.96
N THR A 22 5.23 -4.41 -18.98
CA THR A 22 6.39 -3.54 -18.86
C THR A 22 6.29 -2.38 -19.83
N ARG A 23 6.85 -1.23 -19.49
CA ARG A 23 6.99 -0.09 -20.40
C ARG A 23 8.45 0.20 -20.69
N TYR A 24 8.74 0.55 -21.94
CA TYR A 24 10.07 1.01 -22.31
C TYR A 24 10.36 2.36 -21.65
N CYS A 25 11.56 2.49 -21.09
CA CYS A 25 12.07 3.74 -20.51
C CYS A 25 13.48 3.98 -21.06
N ASP A 26 13.78 5.20 -21.47
CA ASP A 26 15.10 5.57 -22.01
C ASP A 26 16.25 5.41 -21.01
N PHE A 27 15.97 5.36 -19.70
CA PHE A 27 16.98 5.04 -18.69
C PHE A 27 17.67 3.68 -18.90
N ILE A 28 16.99 2.72 -19.57
CA ILE A 28 17.58 1.42 -19.91
C ILE A 28 18.81 1.55 -20.80
N ARG A 29 18.96 2.65 -21.52
CA ARG A 29 20.12 2.95 -22.37
C ARG A 29 21.37 3.31 -21.58
N LEU A 30 21.20 3.65 -20.29
CA LEU A 30 22.31 3.98 -19.43
C LEU A 30 23.00 2.70 -18.95
N PRO A 31 24.32 2.54 -19.17
CA PRO A 31 25.03 1.29 -18.88
C PRO A 31 25.08 0.94 -17.39
N TYR A 32 24.81 1.91 -16.52
CA TYR A 32 24.78 1.74 -15.06
C TYR A 32 23.36 1.62 -14.49
N TYR A 33 22.30 1.64 -15.32
CA TYR A 33 20.92 1.56 -14.88
C TYR A 33 20.42 0.12 -14.92
N ASP A 34 20.20 -0.46 -13.74
CA ASP A 34 19.51 -1.74 -13.58
C ASP A 34 18.00 -1.49 -13.44
N SER A 35 17.25 -1.78 -14.50
CA SER A 35 15.81 -1.54 -14.56
C SER A 35 14.97 -2.44 -13.61
N VAL A 36 15.55 -3.52 -13.11
CA VAL A 36 14.90 -4.38 -12.12
C VAL A 36 15.18 -3.85 -10.72
N ARG A 37 16.46 -3.66 -10.38
CA ARG A 37 16.88 -3.25 -9.05
C ARG A 37 16.50 -1.80 -8.73
N PHE A 38 16.50 -0.91 -9.72
CA PHE A 38 16.14 0.50 -9.53
C PHE A 38 14.64 0.79 -9.69
N ALA A 39 13.82 -0.25 -9.92
CA ALA A 39 12.37 -0.15 -9.84
C ALA A 39 11.91 -0.21 -8.38
N ILE A 40 12.02 0.92 -7.68
CA ILE A 40 11.67 1.03 -6.25
C ILE A 40 10.17 0.83 -6.07
N VAL A 41 9.80 -0.07 -5.15
CA VAL A 41 8.42 -0.24 -4.71
C VAL A 41 8.13 0.81 -3.64
N ASP A 42 7.30 1.82 -3.95
CA ASP A 42 6.90 2.79 -2.94
C ASP A 42 6.00 2.17 -1.87
N PRO A 43 6.41 2.14 -0.60
CA PRO A 43 5.64 1.51 0.47
C PRO A 43 4.31 2.20 0.76
N MET A 44 4.18 3.51 0.54
CA MET A 44 2.93 4.24 0.76
C MET A 44 1.83 3.75 -0.20
N HIS A 45 2.14 3.70 -1.50
CA HIS A 45 1.20 3.21 -2.51
C HIS A 45 1.01 1.69 -2.43
N ASN A 46 2.06 0.93 -2.14
CA ASN A 46 1.98 -0.53 -2.07
C ASN A 46 1.18 -1.02 -0.87
N LEU A 47 1.56 -0.58 0.35
CA LEU A 47 0.96 -1.09 1.59
C LEU A 47 -0.38 -0.41 1.90
N PHE A 48 -0.41 0.93 1.94
CA PHE A 48 -1.56 1.65 2.50
C PHE A 48 -2.61 1.98 1.45
N LEU A 49 -2.27 2.66 0.36
CA LEU A 49 -3.21 2.96 -0.73
C LEU A 49 -3.56 1.73 -1.57
N GLY A 50 -2.66 0.76 -1.67
CA GLY A 50 -2.88 -0.49 -2.38
C GLY A 50 -3.58 -1.52 -1.51
N THR A 51 -2.82 -2.23 -0.68
CA THR A 51 -3.31 -3.42 0.03
C THR A 51 -4.31 -3.08 1.12
N ALA A 52 -4.05 -2.09 1.99
CA ALA A 52 -4.98 -1.76 3.06
C ALA A 52 -6.33 -1.27 2.51
N LYS A 53 -6.31 -0.39 1.52
CA LYS A 53 -7.53 0.07 0.84
C LYS A 53 -8.27 -1.08 0.14
N ARG A 54 -7.54 -2.00 -0.46
CA ARG A 54 -8.11 -3.21 -1.10
C ARG A 54 -8.82 -4.11 -0.09
N MET A 55 -8.21 -4.34 1.07
CA MET A 55 -8.81 -5.16 2.14
C MET A 55 -10.14 -4.56 2.61
N ILE A 56 -10.18 -3.26 2.86
CA ILE A 56 -11.41 -2.55 3.23
C ILE A 56 -12.51 -2.76 2.16
N LYS A 57 -12.14 -2.64 0.87
CA LYS A 57 -13.09 -2.87 -0.22
C LYS A 57 -13.62 -4.30 -0.20
N ILE A 58 -12.76 -5.31 -0.06
CA ILE A 58 -13.18 -6.72 0.02
C ILE A 58 -14.14 -6.94 1.20
N TRP A 59 -13.88 -6.37 2.36
CA TRP A 59 -14.77 -6.51 3.52
C TRP A 59 -16.10 -5.80 3.36
N LYS A 60 -16.17 -4.71 2.56
CA LYS A 60 -17.44 -4.11 2.14
C LYS A 60 -18.20 -5.03 1.20
N ASP A 61 -17.53 -5.57 0.19
CA ASP A 61 -18.12 -6.47 -0.81
C ASP A 61 -18.67 -7.78 -0.16
N LEU A 62 -18.06 -8.21 0.96
CA LEU A 62 -18.48 -9.36 1.77
C LEU A 62 -19.50 -9.00 2.88
N ASP A 63 -19.97 -7.76 2.93
CA ASP A 63 -20.90 -7.22 3.95
C ASP A 63 -20.39 -7.30 5.40
N PHE A 64 -19.11 -7.50 5.62
CA PHE A 64 -18.52 -7.40 6.97
C PHE A 64 -18.51 -5.96 7.47
N LEU A 65 -18.36 -4.99 6.55
CA LEU A 65 -18.39 -3.56 6.82
C LEU A 65 -19.70 -2.94 6.30
N ASN A 66 -20.77 -3.16 7.04
CA ASN A 66 -22.09 -2.56 6.80
C ASN A 66 -22.32 -1.36 7.74
N THR A 67 -23.44 -0.68 7.59
CA THR A 67 -23.78 0.54 8.34
C THR A 67 -23.67 0.36 9.87
N ASN A 68 -24.08 -0.80 10.41
CA ASN A 68 -24.05 -1.05 11.85
C ASN A 68 -22.61 -1.28 12.34
N THR A 69 -21.84 -2.09 11.61
CA THR A 69 -20.44 -2.38 11.95
C THR A 69 -19.55 -1.15 11.80
N LEU A 70 -19.81 -0.28 10.81
CA LEU A 70 -19.09 0.99 10.66
C LEU A 70 -19.33 1.95 11.83
N LYS A 71 -20.55 2.02 12.38
CA LYS A 71 -20.85 2.78 13.59
C LYS A 71 -20.06 2.22 14.79
N MET A 72 -20.07 0.90 14.98
CA MET A 72 -19.29 0.27 16.05
C MET A 72 -17.79 0.56 15.92
N ILE A 73 -17.25 0.53 14.70
CA ILE A 73 -15.85 0.88 14.42
C ILE A 73 -15.60 2.34 14.82
N GLN A 74 -16.46 3.27 14.39
CA GLN A 74 -16.32 4.69 14.73
C GLN A 74 -16.32 4.91 16.26
N GLU A 75 -17.26 4.33 16.99
CA GLU A 75 -17.31 4.43 18.44
C GLU A 75 -16.03 3.91 19.13
N ARG A 76 -15.44 2.84 18.61
CA ARG A 76 -14.18 2.30 19.13
C ARG A 76 -13.01 3.23 18.84
N VAL A 77 -12.95 3.80 17.64
CA VAL A 77 -11.91 4.77 17.26
C VAL A 77 -12.02 6.03 18.12
N ASP A 78 -13.22 6.56 18.34
CA ASP A 78 -13.46 7.76 19.14
C ASP A 78 -13.09 7.57 20.62
N LYS A 79 -13.21 6.35 21.14
CA LYS A 79 -12.82 6.00 22.52
C LYS A 79 -11.33 5.73 22.68
N ALA A 80 -10.60 5.55 21.59
CA ALA A 80 -9.17 5.25 21.65
C ALA A 80 -8.38 6.50 22.01
N SER A 81 -7.63 6.44 23.10
CA SER A 81 -6.66 7.47 23.46
C SER A 81 -5.37 7.22 22.66
N VAL A 82 -4.94 8.22 21.93
CA VAL A 82 -3.69 8.18 21.15
C VAL A 82 -2.78 9.33 21.56
N PRO A 83 -1.45 9.15 21.51
CA PRO A 83 -0.49 10.21 21.76
C PRO A 83 -0.67 11.40 20.80
N SER A 84 -0.30 12.60 21.24
CA SER A 84 -0.45 13.84 20.45
C SER A 84 0.47 13.92 19.22
N ASP A 85 1.51 13.11 19.18
CA ASP A 85 2.45 12.98 18.07
C ASP A 85 1.95 12.03 16.95
N VAL A 86 0.85 11.32 17.20
CA VAL A 86 0.18 10.55 16.16
C VAL A 86 -0.40 11.51 15.13
N GLY A 87 -0.03 11.33 13.86
CA GLY A 87 -0.51 12.14 12.75
C GLY A 87 -2.03 12.11 12.59
N LYS A 88 -2.53 12.41 11.39
CA LYS A 88 -3.96 12.52 11.13
C LYS A 88 -4.69 11.23 11.49
N LEU A 89 -5.69 11.36 12.36
CA LEU A 89 -6.54 10.25 12.76
C LEU A 89 -7.54 9.89 11.65
N PRO A 90 -8.03 8.64 11.63
CA PRO A 90 -9.11 8.25 10.75
C PRO A 90 -10.31 9.19 10.90
N GLY A 91 -10.83 9.67 9.79
CA GLY A 91 -11.99 10.55 9.76
C GLY A 91 -13.30 9.83 10.08
N LYS A 92 -14.41 10.37 9.62
CA LYS A 92 -15.76 9.86 9.91
C LYS A 92 -16.04 8.55 9.16
N ILE A 93 -15.63 7.43 9.74
CA ILE A 93 -15.76 6.08 9.18
C ILE A 93 -17.23 5.69 8.99
N ASP A 94 -18.08 6.03 9.97
CA ASP A 94 -19.53 5.78 9.98
C ASP A 94 -20.27 6.41 8.80
N LYS A 95 -19.80 7.60 8.35
CA LYS A 95 -20.44 8.37 7.27
C LYS A 95 -19.87 8.09 5.90
N PHE A 96 -18.55 7.97 5.79
CA PHE A 96 -17.85 7.87 4.51
C PHE A 96 -17.31 6.46 4.21
N SER A 97 -17.45 5.51 5.13
CA SER A 97 -17.05 4.12 4.92
C SER A 97 -15.62 3.99 4.36
N PHE A 98 -14.67 4.77 4.92
CA PHE A 98 -13.28 4.89 4.46
C PHE A 98 -13.10 5.56 3.09
N ASP A 99 -14.16 5.98 2.42
CA ASP A 99 -14.03 6.66 1.13
C ASP A 99 -13.39 8.05 1.34
N GLY A 100 -12.44 8.38 0.47
CA GLY A 100 -11.69 9.64 0.59
C GLY A 100 -10.57 9.63 1.64
N PHE A 101 -10.28 8.51 2.30
CA PHE A 101 -9.14 8.42 3.22
C PHE A 101 -7.83 8.66 2.48
N THR A 102 -7.03 9.56 3.03
CA THR A 102 -5.67 9.82 2.57
C THR A 102 -4.75 8.64 2.91
N ALA A 103 -3.59 8.59 2.29
CA ALA A 103 -2.57 7.58 2.60
C ALA A 103 -2.17 7.60 4.09
N ASP A 104 -2.08 8.78 4.70
CA ASP A 104 -1.73 8.93 6.11
C ASP A 104 -2.84 8.40 7.04
N GLU A 105 -4.10 8.67 6.72
CA GLU A 105 -5.25 8.11 7.46
C GLU A 105 -5.30 6.59 7.34
N LEU A 106 -5.05 6.03 6.15
CA LEU A 106 -4.97 4.57 5.96
C LEU A 106 -3.79 3.94 6.69
N LYS A 107 -2.64 4.61 6.74
CA LYS A 107 -1.48 4.18 7.55
C LYS A 107 -1.85 4.14 9.04
N ASN A 108 -2.38 5.24 9.57
CA ASN A 108 -2.74 5.33 10.99
C ASN A 108 -3.86 4.33 11.35
N TRP A 109 -4.87 4.18 10.49
CA TRP A 109 -5.88 3.13 10.62
C TRP A 109 -5.23 1.74 10.71
N THR A 110 -4.38 1.40 9.74
CA THR A 110 -3.73 0.09 9.65
C THR A 110 -2.90 -0.22 10.89
N LEU A 111 -2.04 0.71 11.29
CA LEU A 111 -1.03 0.48 12.33
C LEU A 111 -1.60 0.54 13.74
N LEU A 112 -2.58 1.41 14.00
CA LEU A 112 -3.00 1.75 15.35
C LEU A 112 -4.38 1.20 15.69
N PHE A 113 -5.37 1.38 14.80
CA PHE A 113 -6.77 1.17 15.16
C PHE A 113 -7.34 -0.15 14.66
N SER A 114 -6.92 -0.64 13.49
CA SER A 114 -7.65 -1.66 12.74
C SER A 114 -7.83 -2.97 13.51
N LEU A 115 -6.80 -3.49 14.18
CA LEU A 115 -6.92 -4.75 14.90
C LEU A 115 -7.89 -4.66 16.09
N TYR A 116 -7.87 -3.54 16.81
CA TYR A 116 -8.78 -3.29 17.91
C TYR A 116 -10.21 -3.06 17.40
N ALA A 117 -10.35 -2.19 16.41
CA ALA A 117 -11.65 -1.78 15.90
C ALA A 117 -12.39 -2.91 15.16
N LEU A 118 -11.67 -3.82 14.52
CA LEU A 118 -12.25 -4.94 13.74
C LEU A 118 -12.47 -6.21 14.58
N LYS A 119 -11.99 -6.27 15.82
CA LYS A 119 -12.16 -7.43 16.71
C LYS A 119 -13.64 -7.72 16.95
N GLY A 120 -14.09 -8.95 16.65
CA GLY A 120 -15.49 -9.38 16.76
C GLY A 120 -16.43 -8.81 15.70
N ILE A 121 -15.91 -8.07 14.73
CA ILE A 121 -16.63 -7.64 13.51
C ILE A 121 -16.23 -8.54 12.35
N LEU A 122 -14.93 -8.68 12.11
CA LEU A 122 -14.46 -9.67 11.13
C LEU A 122 -14.51 -11.08 11.73
N PRO A 123 -14.82 -12.09 10.92
CA PRO A 123 -14.59 -13.50 11.28
C PRO A 123 -13.11 -13.71 11.67
N SER A 124 -12.87 -14.62 12.60
CA SER A 124 -11.55 -14.82 13.22
C SER A 124 -10.44 -15.06 12.20
N GLU A 125 -10.70 -15.85 11.17
CA GLU A 125 -9.72 -16.18 10.13
C GLU A 125 -9.35 -14.99 9.24
N HIS A 126 -10.31 -14.09 8.96
CA HIS A 126 -10.07 -12.84 8.22
C HIS A 126 -9.27 -11.85 9.08
N LEU A 127 -9.60 -11.74 10.36
CA LEU A 127 -8.87 -10.90 11.29
C LEU A 127 -7.41 -11.38 11.48
N GLU A 128 -7.20 -12.71 11.57
CA GLU A 128 -5.86 -13.29 11.66
C GLU A 128 -5.04 -13.06 10.38
N CYS A 129 -5.65 -13.19 9.20
CA CYS A 129 -5.01 -12.83 7.94
C CYS A 129 -4.58 -11.36 7.96
N TRP A 130 -5.48 -10.46 8.36
CA TRP A 130 -5.19 -9.04 8.47
C TRP A 130 -4.09 -8.75 9.50
N ARG A 131 -4.07 -9.45 10.63
CA ARG A 131 -3.05 -9.31 11.66
C ARG A 131 -1.64 -9.56 11.13
N LEU A 132 -1.46 -10.53 10.24
CA LEU A 132 -0.16 -10.79 9.61
C LEU A 132 0.35 -9.56 8.84
N PHE A 133 -0.54 -8.92 8.06
CA PHE A 133 -0.22 -7.70 7.32
C PHE A 133 0.11 -6.53 8.25
N VAL A 134 -0.71 -6.29 9.28
CA VAL A 134 -0.49 -5.21 10.24
C VAL A 134 0.83 -5.35 10.98
N ILE A 135 1.18 -6.57 11.41
CA ILE A 135 2.47 -6.84 12.08
C ILE A 135 3.62 -6.52 11.14
N ALA A 136 3.58 -6.98 9.89
CA ALA A 136 4.60 -6.66 8.90
C ALA A 136 4.75 -5.14 8.70
N CYS A 137 3.64 -4.42 8.54
CA CYS A 137 3.65 -2.97 8.40
C CYS A 137 4.27 -2.28 9.64
N ARG A 138 3.98 -2.75 10.85
CA ARG A 138 4.57 -2.21 12.08
C ARG A 138 6.08 -2.35 12.12
N TYR A 139 6.62 -3.52 11.75
CA TYR A 139 8.07 -3.71 11.65
C TYR A 139 8.69 -2.79 10.60
N LEU A 140 8.10 -2.70 9.41
CA LEU A 140 8.62 -1.89 8.31
C LEU A 140 8.58 -0.38 8.62
N THR A 141 7.60 0.10 9.40
CA THR A 141 7.43 1.52 9.74
C THR A 141 8.21 1.95 11.00
N ASN A 142 9.01 1.08 11.59
CA ASN A 142 9.88 1.47 12.70
C ASN A 142 10.94 2.49 12.22
N HIS A 143 11.26 3.46 13.07
CA HIS A 143 12.31 4.45 12.78
C HIS A 143 13.71 3.81 12.62
N SER A 144 13.94 2.74 13.34
CA SER A 144 15.12 1.91 13.24
C SER A 144 14.69 0.48 12.93
N ILE A 145 15.23 -0.10 11.88
CA ILE A 145 14.94 -1.46 11.46
C ILE A 145 16.23 -2.26 11.39
N THR A 146 16.26 -3.41 12.07
CA THR A 146 17.38 -4.35 11.97
C THR A 146 17.11 -5.32 10.80
N ILE A 147 18.20 -6.00 10.35
CA ILE A 147 18.05 -7.07 9.34
C ILE A 147 17.09 -8.15 9.83
N HIS A 148 17.13 -8.47 11.13
CA HIS A 148 16.21 -9.44 11.75
C HIS A 148 14.75 -8.98 11.68
N ASP A 149 14.45 -7.71 12.00
CA ASP A 149 13.11 -7.14 11.89
C ASP A 149 12.61 -7.16 10.44
N LEU A 150 13.52 -6.90 9.50
CA LEU A 150 13.24 -6.94 8.08
C LEU A 150 12.90 -8.36 7.61
N ASP A 151 13.62 -9.37 8.08
CA ASP A 151 13.34 -10.78 7.80
C ASP A 151 11.99 -11.21 8.38
N ILE A 152 11.67 -10.79 9.61
CA ILE A 152 10.39 -11.02 10.24
C ILE A 152 9.26 -10.38 9.42
N SER A 153 9.40 -9.11 9.06
CA SER A 153 8.38 -8.40 8.28
C SER A 153 8.12 -9.07 6.94
N HIS A 154 9.18 -9.47 6.24
CA HIS A 154 9.08 -10.20 4.98
C HIS A 154 8.33 -11.53 5.15
N ALA A 155 8.68 -12.32 6.17
CA ALA A 155 7.99 -13.58 6.45
C ALA A 155 6.49 -13.38 6.75
N PHE A 156 6.12 -12.31 7.46
CA PHE A 156 4.72 -11.98 7.70
C PHE A 156 3.99 -11.56 6.43
N LEU A 157 4.61 -10.79 5.52
CA LEU A 157 4.01 -10.43 4.23
C LEU A 157 3.79 -11.66 3.35
N VAL A 158 4.75 -12.57 3.28
CA VAL A 158 4.61 -13.84 2.54
C VAL A 158 3.45 -14.65 3.10
N ARG A 159 3.38 -14.82 4.43
CA ARG A 159 2.29 -15.54 5.11
C ARG A 159 0.93 -14.86 4.88
N PHE A 160 0.90 -13.53 4.90
CA PHE A 160 -0.31 -12.78 4.57
C PHE A 160 -0.79 -13.10 3.16
N CYS A 161 0.09 -13.06 2.15
CA CYS A 161 -0.27 -13.35 0.78
C CYS A 161 -0.77 -14.78 0.59
N GLN A 162 -0.13 -15.76 1.22
CA GLN A 162 -0.56 -17.17 1.22
C GLN A 162 -1.94 -17.33 1.86
N ARG A 163 -2.16 -16.72 3.03
CA ARG A 163 -3.44 -16.79 3.73
C ARG A 163 -4.55 -16.04 2.97
N PHE A 164 -4.20 -14.91 2.37
CA PHE A 164 -5.11 -14.15 1.49
C PHE A 164 -5.59 -15.00 0.31
N GLU A 165 -4.68 -15.68 -0.39
CA GLU A 165 -5.01 -16.56 -1.52
C GLU A 165 -5.98 -17.68 -1.10
N VAL A 166 -5.76 -18.27 0.08
CA VAL A 166 -6.66 -19.30 0.62
C VAL A 166 -8.05 -18.76 0.95
N LEU A 167 -8.15 -17.55 1.53
CA LEU A 167 -9.42 -16.98 1.99
C LEU A 167 -10.24 -16.34 0.88
N TYR A 168 -9.57 -15.67 -0.06
CA TYR A 168 -10.22 -14.84 -1.06
C TYR A 168 -10.08 -15.36 -2.50
N GLY A 169 -9.23 -16.35 -2.70
CA GLY A 169 -8.97 -16.96 -4.00
C GLY A 169 -7.82 -16.32 -4.77
N LYS A 170 -7.18 -17.10 -5.63
CA LYS A 170 -6.03 -16.70 -6.45
C LYS A 170 -6.31 -15.50 -7.33
N ASN A 171 -7.51 -15.41 -7.88
CA ASN A 171 -7.91 -14.31 -8.79
C ASN A 171 -8.02 -12.95 -8.08
N MET A 172 -8.05 -12.94 -6.76
CA MET A 172 -8.09 -11.73 -5.94
C MET A 172 -6.71 -11.18 -5.60
N VAL A 173 -5.64 -11.97 -5.82
CA VAL A 173 -4.25 -11.56 -5.60
C VAL A 173 -3.89 -10.45 -6.58
N THR A 174 -3.33 -9.35 -6.09
CA THR A 174 -2.99 -8.17 -6.89
C THR A 174 -1.48 -8.07 -7.10
N ILE A 175 -1.09 -7.22 -8.08
CA ILE A 175 0.32 -6.88 -8.31
C ILE A 175 0.98 -6.29 -7.05
N ASN A 176 0.25 -5.51 -6.25
CA ASN A 176 0.77 -4.96 -4.98
C ASN A 176 1.16 -6.07 -3.99
N MET A 177 0.39 -7.17 -3.94
CA MET A 177 0.72 -8.31 -3.08
C MET A 177 1.97 -9.06 -3.58
N HIS A 178 2.15 -9.18 -4.90
CA HIS A 178 3.40 -9.69 -5.46
C HIS A 178 4.58 -8.79 -5.08
N LEU A 179 4.41 -7.48 -5.20
CA LEU A 179 5.45 -6.50 -4.88
C LEU A 179 5.81 -6.45 -3.38
N HIS A 180 4.99 -6.99 -2.47
CA HIS A 180 5.38 -7.16 -1.07
C HIS A 180 6.66 -7.98 -0.92
N GLY A 181 6.87 -8.96 -1.80
CA GLY A 181 8.08 -9.79 -1.82
C GLY A 181 9.38 -9.01 -2.05
N HIS A 182 9.28 -7.85 -2.72
CA HIS A 182 10.43 -7.02 -3.10
C HIS A 182 10.72 -5.87 -2.13
N LEU A 183 9.84 -5.62 -1.14
CA LEU A 183 10.07 -4.55 -0.15
C LEU A 183 11.34 -4.78 0.68
N LYS A 184 11.66 -6.03 1.00
CA LYS A 184 12.91 -6.38 1.68
C LYS A 184 14.15 -5.96 0.89
N GLU A 185 14.15 -6.22 -0.41
CA GLU A 185 15.23 -5.83 -1.32
C GLU A 185 15.35 -4.30 -1.40
N CYS A 186 14.22 -3.60 -1.52
CA CYS A 186 14.21 -2.14 -1.52
C CYS A 186 14.77 -1.55 -0.21
N VAL A 187 14.43 -2.11 0.94
CA VAL A 187 14.97 -1.66 2.24
C VAL A 187 16.47 -1.91 2.35
N ASN A 188 16.97 -3.06 1.86
CA ASN A 188 18.40 -3.34 1.82
C ASN A 188 19.17 -2.36 0.92
N ASP A 189 18.59 -1.96 -0.20
CA ASP A 189 19.25 -1.08 -1.18
C ASP A 189 19.12 0.41 -0.84
N TYR A 190 18.00 0.83 -0.23
CA TYR A 190 17.67 2.26 -0.06
C TYR A 190 17.46 2.68 1.39
N GLY A 191 17.61 1.76 2.35
CA GLY A 191 17.40 2.03 3.78
C GLY A 191 15.93 1.89 4.22
N PRO A 192 15.60 2.34 5.43
CA PRO A 192 14.26 2.24 5.99
C PRO A 192 13.19 2.85 5.09
N ILE A 193 11.95 2.32 5.11
CA ILE A 193 10.92 2.68 4.13
C ILE A 193 10.62 4.18 4.05
N TYR A 194 10.77 4.93 5.13
CA TYR A 194 10.55 6.37 5.14
C TYR A 194 11.63 7.18 4.42
N SER A 195 12.78 6.57 4.04
CA SER A 195 13.79 7.22 3.20
C SER A 195 13.36 7.32 1.73
N PHE A 196 12.45 6.43 1.28
CA PHE A 196 12.01 6.35 -0.12
C PHE A 196 10.49 6.30 -0.34
N TRP A 197 9.65 6.36 0.72
CA TRP A 197 8.20 6.43 0.52
C TRP A 197 7.73 7.80 0.00
N CYS A 198 6.60 7.82 -0.70
CA CYS A 198 6.11 9.02 -1.37
C CYS A 198 5.32 10.01 -0.49
N PHE A 199 5.18 9.80 0.82
CA PHE A 199 4.43 10.75 1.69
C PHE A 199 4.94 12.20 1.61
N SER A 200 6.25 12.39 1.55
CA SER A 200 6.84 13.73 1.42
C SER A 200 6.54 14.34 0.06
N PHE A 201 6.67 13.57 -1.00
CA PHE A 201 6.40 14.02 -2.38
C PHE A 201 4.93 14.39 -2.56
N GLU A 202 4.00 13.56 -2.08
CA GLU A 202 2.56 13.85 -2.13
C GLU A 202 2.19 15.12 -1.35
N ARG A 203 2.84 15.37 -0.21
CA ARG A 203 2.67 16.62 0.55
C ARG A 203 3.12 17.84 -0.28
N TYR A 204 4.28 17.75 -0.92
CA TYR A 204 4.78 18.84 -1.77
C TYR A 204 3.93 19.05 -3.00
N ASN A 205 3.48 17.98 -3.67
CA ASN A 205 2.53 18.06 -4.77
C ASN A 205 1.23 18.75 -4.34
N GLY A 206 0.71 18.44 -3.15
CA GLY A 206 -0.45 19.11 -2.59
C GLY A 206 -0.22 20.60 -2.29
N LEU A 207 0.99 21.00 -1.92
CA LEU A 207 1.37 22.41 -1.76
C LEU A 207 1.45 23.12 -3.11
N LEU A 208 2.14 22.52 -4.09
CA LEU A 208 2.27 23.08 -5.43
C LEU A 208 0.91 23.23 -6.12
N GLY A 209 0.01 22.27 -5.95
CA GLY A 209 -1.35 22.31 -6.51
C GLY A 209 -2.22 23.45 -5.94
N LYS A 210 -1.84 24.08 -4.82
CA LYS A 210 -2.55 25.24 -4.24
C LYS A 210 -2.17 26.56 -4.90
N TYR A 211 -1.05 26.61 -5.64
CA TYR A 211 -0.68 27.85 -6.33
C TYR A 211 -1.61 28.07 -7.53
N PRO A 212 -2.15 29.28 -7.68
CA PRO A 212 -3.00 29.59 -8.82
C PRO A 212 -2.18 29.52 -10.11
N THR A 213 -2.63 28.68 -11.02
CA THR A 213 -2.05 28.57 -12.37
C THR A 213 -2.96 29.28 -13.35
N ASN A 214 -2.41 29.78 -14.45
CA ASN A 214 -3.18 30.42 -15.52
C ASN A 214 -4.08 29.46 -16.31
N LYS A 215 -4.06 28.13 -15.95
CA LYS A 215 -4.79 27.04 -16.64
C LYS A 215 -4.58 26.99 -18.16
N LYS A 216 -3.55 27.64 -18.67
CA LYS A 216 -3.14 27.54 -20.07
C LYS A 216 -2.11 26.40 -20.17
N ASN A 217 -2.39 25.45 -21.03
CA ASN A 217 -1.39 24.46 -21.42
C ASN A 217 -0.24 25.19 -22.10
N ILE A 218 0.99 24.88 -21.70
CA ILE A 218 2.22 25.34 -22.37
C ILE A 218 2.40 24.47 -23.61
#